data_4f668588e74c52760affeca47494d501
#
_entry.id   4f668588e74c52760affeca47494d501
#
_cell.length_a   1.000
_cell.length_b   1.000
_cell.length_c   1.000
_cell.angle_alpha   90.00
_cell.angle_beta   90.00
_cell.angle_gamma   90.00
#
_symmetry.space_group_name_H-M   'P 1'
#
loop_
_entity.id
_entity.type
_entity.pdbx_description
1 polymer ?
#
loop_
_entity_poly.entity_id
_entity_poly.type
_entity_poly.pdbx_seq_one_letter_code
_entity_poly.pdbx_strand_id
1 'polypeptide(L)'
;RDAQESRGLGDVYKRQLHDSARNKQDEFYTQLSLIEKELKHYRSFFAGKTVLCNCDDPYESNFFKYFAMNFNTLRLKKLVTTCYATSPVVGDEFEYYVDNAGQLAFVPDTDTTPLVCSTRRPYRVEITEVTDENNDGRADLADVEYLMRNRKNTMTLLNGDGDFRSPECVELLREADVVVTNPPFSLFREYITLLEEYRKYFIIIGNMNAVTYKEIFPMIAENRLWLGYNSGHFWFKVPDSYEIKKTDFKIDEHGQKWRRMGNICWFTNVDIEKRHENMPLFRNYSPELYPKYDNYDAINVDRTCLLYTSDAAD
;
A
#
# COMPACT_ATOMS: atom_id res chain seq x y z
N ARG A 1 -2.74 -26.29 31.68
CA ARG A 1 -3.58 -26.55 30.47
C ARG A 1 -3.61 -25.34 29.53
N ASP A 2 -3.77 -24.13 30.08
CA ASP A 2 -3.93 -22.89 29.24
C ASP A 2 -2.66 -22.50 28.46
N ALA A 3 -1.46 -22.83 28.93
CA ALA A 3 -0.22 -22.52 28.22
C ALA A 3 0.05 -23.44 27.01
N GLN A 4 -0.61 -24.59 26.94
CA GLN A 4 -0.49 -25.53 25.83
C GLN A 4 -1.49 -25.20 24.71
N GLU A 5 -2.67 -24.67 25.04
CA GLU A 5 -3.66 -24.21 24.08
C GLU A 5 -3.22 -22.91 23.39
N SER A 6 -2.56 -22.00 24.10
CA SER A 6 -2.03 -20.76 23.51
C SER A 6 -0.89 -21.01 22.50
N ARG A 7 -0.07 -22.04 22.74
CA ARG A 7 0.97 -22.47 21.77
C ARG A 7 0.36 -23.08 20.51
N GLY A 8 -0.72 -23.84 20.64
CA GLY A 8 -1.42 -24.42 19.49
C GLY A 8 -2.08 -23.39 18.57
N LEU A 9 -2.67 -22.35 19.16
CA LEU A 9 -3.27 -21.23 18.38
C LEU A 9 -2.21 -20.42 17.63
N GLY A 10 -1.06 -20.17 18.24
CA GLY A 10 0.05 -19.49 17.58
C GLY A 10 0.62 -20.28 16.40
N ASP A 11 0.69 -21.61 16.51
CA ASP A 11 1.20 -22.48 15.45
C ASP A 11 0.17 -22.67 14.31
N VAL A 12 -1.12 -22.69 14.62
CA VAL A 12 -2.20 -22.70 13.60
C VAL A 12 -2.21 -21.38 12.85
N TYR A 13 -2.04 -20.25 13.54
CA TYR A 13 -2.00 -18.93 12.92
C TYR A 13 -0.75 -18.77 12.02
N LYS A 14 0.41 -19.25 12.47
CA LYS A 14 1.63 -19.28 11.67
C LYS A 14 1.51 -20.19 10.45
N ARG A 15 0.85 -21.35 10.57
CA ARG A 15 0.57 -22.22 9.41
C ARG A 15 -0.37 -21.56 8.42
N GLN A 16 -1.45 -20.93 8.89
CA GLN A 16 -2.37 -20.21 8.01
C GLN A 16 -1.70 -19.02 7.29
N LEU A 17 -0.80 -18.28 7.97
CA LEU A 17 0.01 -17.25 7.34
C LEU A 17 0.99 -17.82 6.32
N HIS A 18 1.64 -18.94 6.63
CA HIS A 18 2.52 -19.64 5.68
C HIS A 18 1.77 -20.23 4.49
N ASP A 19 0.57 -20.75 4.70
CA ASP A 19 -0.26 -21.29 3.63
C ASP A 19 -0.86 -20.18 2.76
N SER A 20 -1.21 -19.02 3.34
CA SER A 20 -1.64 -17.83 2.59
C SER A 20 -0.50 -17.25 1.75
N ALA A 21 0.70 -17.16 2.32
CA ALA A 21 1.89 -16.74 1.59
C ALA A 21 2.26 -17.71 0.46
N ARG A 22 2.07 -19.02 0.67
CA ARG A 22 2.24 -20.05 -0.37
C ARG A 22 1.19 -19.96 -1.46
N ASN A 23 -0.06 -19.66 -1.11
CA ASN A 23 -1.17 -19.61 -2.05
C ASN A 23 -1.40 -18.20 -2.63
N LYS A 24 -0.60 -17.20 -2.22
CA LYS A 24 -0.68 -15.80 -2.69
C LYS A 24 -2.11 -15.21 -2.65
N GLN A 25 -2.89 -15.60 -1.64
CA GLN A 25 -4.27 -15.14 -1.45
C GLN A 25 -4.35 -13.88 -0.58
N ASP A 26 -3.24 -13.24 -0.26
CA ASP A 26 -3.14 -12.04 0.57
C ASP A 26 -2.78 -10.76 -0.20
N GLU A 27 -2.70 -10.85 -1.52
CA GLU A 27 -2.56 -9.69 -2.40
C GLU A 27 -3.94 -9.15 -2.80
N PHE A 28 -4.16 -7.87 -2.56
CA PHE A 28 -5.46 -7.22 -2.76
C PHE A 28 -5.29 -5.90 -3.49
N TYR A 29 -6.08 -5.69 -4.54
CA TYR A 29 -6.07 -4.42 -5.28
C TYR A 29 -6.83 -3.34 -4.53
N THR A 30 -6.14 -2.29 -4.18
CA THR A 30 -6.73 -1.11 -3.53
C THR A 30 -7.51 -0.28 -4.55
N GLN A 31 -8.72 0.15 -4.18
CA GLN A 31 -9.53 1.01 -5.03
C GLN A 31 -8.92 2.41 -5.15
N LEU A 32 -8.97 2.99 -6.35
CA LEU A 32 -8.46 4.34 -6.62
C LEU A 32 -9.07 5.39 -5.67
N SER A 33 -10.37 5.30 -5.42
CA SER A 33 -11.08 6.21 -4.51
C SER A 33 -10.58 6.19 -3.06
N LEU A 34 -10.09 5.03 -2.58
CA LEU A 34 -9.48 4.92 -1.26
C LEU A 34 -8.10 5.56 -1.22
N ILE A 35 -7.33 5.41 -2.32
CA ILE A 35 -6.02 6.03 -2.49
C ILE A 35 -6.17 7.56 -2.54
N GLU A 36 -7.07 8.06 -3.37
CA GLU A 36 -7.36 9.50 -3.49
C GLU A 36 -7.80 10.11 -2.17
N LYS A 37 -8.68 9.42 -1.44
CA LYS A 37 -9.20 9.87 -0.15
C LYS A 37 -8.09 10.02 0.89
N GLU A 38 -7.09 9.17 0.88
CA GLU A 38 -5.94 9.27 1.77
C GLU A 38 -4.91 10.26 1.26
N LEU A 39 -4.44 10.07 0.03
CA LEU A 39 -3.28 10.81 -0.49
C LEU A 39 -3.52 12.30 -0.73
N LYS A 40 -4.79 12.74 -0.79
CA LYS A 40 -5.11 14.18 -0.87
C LYS A 40 -4.51 15.00 0.29
N HIS A 41 -4.29 14.37 1.44
CA HIS A 41 -3.74 15.01 2.64
C HIS A 41 -2.21 15.16 2.61
N TYR A 42 -1.54 14.53 1.64
CA TYR A 42 -0.08 14.51 1.51
C TYR A 42 0.43 15.22 0.24
N ARG A 43 -0.44 15.91 -0.50
CA ARG A 43 -0.10 16.47 -1.82
C ARG A 43 1.16 17.34 -1.83
N SER A 44 1.29 18.24 -0.86
CA SER A 44 2.44 19.13 -0.75
C SER A 44 3.75 18.39 -0.44
N PHE A 45 3.65 17.24 0.22
CA PHE A 45 4.80 16.41 0.58
C PHE A 45 5.48 15.79 -0.64
N PHE A 46 4.72 15.46 -1.69
CA PHE A 46 5.26 14.77 -2.86
C PHE A 46 6.10 15.65 -3.79
N ALA A 47 6.05 16.96 -3.66
CA ALA A 47 6.75 17.87 -4.57
C ALA A 47 8.26 17.61 -4.60
N GLY A 48 8.81 17.40 -5.80
CA GLY A 48 10.22 17.11 -6.06
C GLY A 48 10.70 15.74 -5.61
N LYS A 49 9.82 14.82 -5.24
CA LYS A 49 10.17 13.50 -4.72
C LYS A 49 10.10 12.39 -5.75
N THR A 50 10.92 11.37 -5.52
CA THR A 50 10.87 10.08 -6.19
C THR A 50 9.94 9.17 -5.40
N VAL A 51 8.83 8.75 -6.02
CA VAL A 51 7.85 7.82 -5.43
C VAL A 51 8.11 6.41 -5.93
N LEU A 52 8.10 5.43 -5.03
CA LEU A 52 8.20 4.01 -5.35
C LEU A 52 6.91 3.28 -4.97
N CYS A 53 6.35 2.54 -5.93
CA CYS A 53 5.22 1.62 -5.76
C CYS A 53 5.70 0.22 -6.15
N ASN A 54 6.02 -0.65 -5.17
CA ASN A 54 6.77 -1.88 -5.42
C ASN A 54 6.06 -3.18 -5.03
N CYS A 55 4.74 -3.19 -4.98
CA CYS A 55 4.01 -4.40 -4.61
C CYS A 55 2.88 -4.76 -5.57
N ASP A 56 2.56 -3.90 -6.50
CA ASP A 56 1.46 -4.09 -7.45
C ASP A 56 1.98 -4.05 -8.90
N ASP A 57 1.33 -4.79 -9.79
CA ASP A 57 1.58 -4.66 -11.22
C ASP A 57 1.22 -3.26 -11.72
N PRO A 58 2.10 -2.58 -12.47
CA PRO A 58 1.86 -1.21 -12.96
C PRO A 58 0.57 -1.02 -13.73
N TYR A 59 0.14 -2.00 -14.53
CA TYR A 59 -1.09 -1.91 -15.32
C TYR A 59 -2.35 -2.02 -14.47
N GLU A 60 -2.32 -2.86 -13.44
CA GLU A 60 -3.45 -3.09 -12.56
C GLU A 60 -3.46 -2.15 -11.35
N SER A 61 -2.27 -1.68 -10.94
CA SER A 61 -2.09 -0.88 -9.75
C SER A 61 -2.78 0.47 -9.82
N ASN A 62 -3.73 0.69 -8.95
CA ASN A 62 -4.34 2.01 -8.78
C ASN A 62 -3.38 3.02 -8.10
N PHE A 63 -2.33 2.57 -7.42
CA PHE A 63 -1.27 3.46 -6.94
C PHE A 63 -0.49 4.06 -8.09
N PHE A 64 -0.07 3.22 -9.04
CA PHE A 64 0.58 3.68 -10.24
C PHE A 64 -0.31 4.66 -11.01
N LYS A 65 -1.56 4.28 -11.29
CA LYS A 65 -2.53 5.13 -11.98
C LYS A 65 -2.72 6.48 -11.28
N TYR A 66 -2.85 6.48 -9.96
CA TYR A 66 -2.99 7.72 -9.19
C TYR A 66 -1.79 8.66 -9.38
N PHE A 67 -0.57 8.14 -9.19
CA PHE A 67 0.63 8.97 -9.30
C PHE A 67 0.93 9.39 -10.73
N ALA A 68 0.66 8.54 -11.72
CA ALA A 68 0.85 8.85 -13.12
C ALA A 68 -0.10 9.96 -13.58
N MET A 69 -1.40 9.87 -13.30
CA MET A 69 -2.38 10.91 -13.59
C MET A 69 -2.12 12.24 -12.85
N ASN A 70 -1.55 12.17 -11.66
CA ASN A 70 -1.27 13.34 -10.84
C ASN A 70 0.21 13.78 -10.90
N PHE A 71 1.03 13.22 -11.78
CA PHE A 71 2.47 13.43 -11.83
C PHE A 71 2.85 14.91 -11.84
N ASN A 72 2.29 15.66 -12.78
CA ASN A 72 2.53 17.09 -12.93
C ASN A 72 1.91 17.92 -11.80
N THR A 73 0.70 17.58 -11.35
CA THR A 73 -0.01 18.29 -10.27
C THR A 73 0.73 18.13 -8.94
N LEU A 74 1.24 16.95 -8.64
CA LEU A 74 2.04 16.66 -7.45
C LEU A 74 3.49 17.13 -7.59
N ARG A 75 3.91 17.56 -8.80
CA ARG A 75 5.28 17.94 -9.14
C ARG A 75 6.30 16.87 -8.76
N LEU A 76 6.01 15.63 -9.12
CA LEU A 76 6.91 14.51 -8.85
C LEU A 76 8.21 14.69 -9.60
N LYS A 77 9.31 14.26 -9.00
CA LYS A 77 10.60 14.15 -9.70
C LYS A 77 10.64 12.88 -10.54
N LYS A 78 10.15 11.76 -9.99
CA LYS A 78 10.20 10.45 -10.62
C LYS A 78 9.13 9.54 -9.98
N LEU A 79 8.50 8.70 -10.78
CA LEU A 79 7.66 7.61 -10.33
C LEU A 79 8.33 6.30 -10.76
N VAL A 80 8.54 5.39 -9.82
CA VAL A 80 9.08 4.05 -10.05
C VAL A 80 8.07 3.04 -9.57
N THR A 81 7.81 2.01 -10.37
CA THR A 81 6.98 0.91 -9.96
C THR A 81 7.60 -0.42 -10.37
N THR A 82 7.44 -1.45 -9.55
CA THR A 82 7.94 -2.79 -9.81
C THR A 82 6.85 -3.81 -9.54
N CYS A 83 6.81 -4.87 -10.34
CA CYS A 83 5.94 -6.01 -10.10
C CYS A 83 6.73 -7.25 -9.68
N TYR A 84 6.04 -8.16 -9.00
CA TYR A 84 6.57 -9.45 -8.59
C TYR A 84 6.18 -10.53 -9.61
N ALA A 85 7.14 -11.34 -10.07
CA ALA A 85 6.97 -12.30 -11.18
C ALA A 85 5.84 -13.31 -11.00
N THR A 86 5.50 -13.61 -9.76
CA THR A 86 4.51 -14.63 -9.43
C THR A 86 3.26 -14.04 -8.79
N SER A 87 3.09 -12.71 -8.81
CA SER A 87 1.84 -12.09 -8.42
C SER A 87 0.72 -12.65 -9.30
N PRO A 88 -0.40 -13.12 -8.73
CA PRO A 88 -1.58 -13.50 -9.50
C PRO A 88 -2.18 -12.33 -10.28
N VAL A 89 -1.64 -11.18 -10.03
CA VAL A 89 -2.00 -9.85 -10.50
C VAL A 89 -1.27 -9.48 -11.80
N VAL A 90 -0.17 -10.16 -12.12
CA VAL A 90 0.50 -9.95 -13.41
C VAL A 90 -0.46 -10.38 -14.50
N GLY A 91 -1.01 -9.39 -15.20
CA GLY A 91 -2.06 -9.52 -16.20
C GLY A 91 -1.75 -10.49 -17.35
N ASP A 92 -2.62 -10.50 -18.35
CA ASP A 92 -2.55 -11.37 -19.52
C ASP A 92 -1.18 -11.39 -20.18
N GLU A 93 -0.87 -12.47 -20.89
CA GLU A 93 0.36 -12.62 -21.69
C GLU A 93 0.46 -11.47 -22.68
N PHE A 94 1.31 -10.48 -22.37
CA PHE A 94 1.65 -9.43 -23.34
C PHE A 94 2.81 -9.91 -24.21
N GLU A 95 2.73 -9.67 -25.51
CA GLU A 95 3.86 -9.78 -26.40
C GLU A 95 4.83 -8.62 -26.13
N TYR A 96 6.00 -8.93 -25.62
CA TYR A 96 7.07 -7.96 -25.40
C TYR A 96 8.10 -8.03 -26.50
N TYR A 97 8.60 -6.89 -26.87
CA TYR A 97 9.77 -6.76 -27.73
C TYR A 97 10.91 -6.20 -26.87
N VAL A 98 12.11 -6.74 -27.04
CA VAL A 98 13.30 -6.25 -26.34
C VAL A 98 14.23 -5.63 -27.37
N ASP A 99 14.64 -4.40 -27.15
CA ASP A 99 15.66 -3.77 -27.96
C ASP A 99 17.08 -4.21 -27.61
N ASN A 100 18.07 -3.78 -28.40
CA ASN A 100 19.48 -4.12 -28.19
C ASN A 100 20.05 -3.60 -26.87
N ALA A 101 19.36 -2.67 -26.19
CA ALA A 101 19.72 -2.14 -24.87
C ALA A 101 19.01 -2.88 -23.71
N GLY A 102 18.19 -3.91 -24.00
CA GLY A 102 17.43 -4.67 -23.03
C GLY A 102 16.15 -3.95 -22.55
N GLN A 103 15.68 -2.94 -23.27
CA GLN A 103 14.44 -2.22 -22.95
C GLN A 103 13.25 -2.93 -23.58
N LEU A 104 12.13 -2.95 -22.84
CA LEU A 104 10.87 -3.52 -23.31
C LEU A 104 10.06 -2.49 -24.11
N ALA A 105 9.43 -2.98 -25.17
CA ALA A 105 8.44 -2.23 -25.96
C ALA A 105 7.24 -3.11 -26.27
N PHE A 106 6.04 -2.52 -26.36
CA PHE A 106 4.81 -3.21 -26.73
C PHE A 106 4.53 -3.22 -28.23
N VAL A 107 5.27 -2.43 -28.99
CA VAL A 107 5.15 -2.33 -30.44
C VAL A 107 6.47 -2.70 -31.08
N PRO A 108 6.48 -3.60 -32.10
CA PRO A 108 7.72 -3.94 -32.81
C PRO A 108 8.23 -2.70 -33.54
N ASP A 109 9.46 -2.34 -33.26
CA ASP A 109 10.24 -1.40 -34.03
C ASP A 109 11.22 -2.17 -34.92
N THR A 110 11.77 -1.55 -35.96
CA THR A 110 12.65 -2.19 -36.94
C THR A 110 13.88 -2.88 -36.33
N ASP A 111 14.26 -2.49 -35.11
CA ASP A 111 15.43 -2.98 -34.39
C ASP A 111 15.10 -3.87 -33.19
N THR A 112 13.86 -4.33 -33.05
CA THR A 112 13.43 -5.17 -31.94
C THR A 112 13.39 -6.64 -32.32
N THR A 113 13.95 -7.50 -31.47
CA THR A 113 13.78 -8.96 -31.59
C THR A 113 12.51 -9.34 -30.83
N PRO A 114 11.58 -10.06 -31.49
CA PRO A 114 10.40 -10.56 -30.79
C PRO A 114 10.84 -11.59 -29.75
N LEU A 115 10.70 -11.24 -28.49
CA LEU A 115 10.83 -12.18 -27.38
C LEU A 115 9.41 -12.60 -27.00
N VAL A 116 8.91 -13.65 -27.60
CA VAL A 116 7.72 -14.35 -27.11
C VAL A 116 8.13 -14.99 -25.78
N CYS A 117 8.00 -14.26 -24.70
CA CYS A 117 8.29 -14.78 -23.39
C CYS A 117 7.00 -15.36 -22.82
N SER A 118 6.82 -16.66 -22.90
CA SER A 118 5.74 -17.40 -22.24
C SER A 118 5.85 -17.42 -20.70
N THR A 119 6.89 -16.80 -20.14
CA THR A 119 7.11 -16.67 -18.71
C THR A 119 6.93 -15.23 -18.28
N ARG A 120 6.01 -15.04 -17.36
CA ARG A 120 5.80 -13.76 -16.67
C ARG A 120 7.10 -13.35 -15.99
N ARG A 121 7.77 -12.34 -16.52
CA ARG A 121 8.98 -11.78 -15.92
C ARG A 121 8.66 -10.50 -15.17
N PRO A 122 9.23 -10.28 -13.99
CA PRO A 122 9.06 -9.02 -13.29
C PRO A 122 9.75 -7.91 -14.08
N TYR A 123 9.16 -6.74 -14.02
CA TYR A 123 9.69 -5.56 -14.68
C TYR A 123 9.50 -4.33 -13.81
N ARG A 124 10.21 -3.28 -14.12
CA ARG A 124 10.04 -1.95 -13.54
C ARG A 124 9.58 -0.98 -14.61
N VAL A 125 8.79 0.00 -14.19
CA VAL A 125 8.44 1.18 -14.99
C VAL A 125 8.94 2.41 -14.27
N GLU A 126 9.61 3.30 -15.00
CA GLU A 126 10.10 4.58 -14.50
C GLU A 126 9.50 5.71 -15.32
N ILE A 127 8.79 6.64 -14.66
CA ILE A 127 8.22 7.83 -15.27
C ILE A 127 8.94 9.05 -14.71
N THR A 128 9.50 9.85 -15.61
CA THR A 128 10.17 11.12 -15.27
C THR A 128 9.44 12.34 -15.86
N GLU A 129 8.52 12.09 -16.78
CA GLU A 129 7.75 13.12 -17.45
C GLU A 129 6.41 12.53 -17.92
N VAL A 130 5.34 13.29 -17.80
CA VAL A 130 4.03 12.98 -18.38
C VAL A 130 3.58 14.17 -19.19
N THR A 131 3.50 13.97 -20.52
CA THR A 131 3.08 14.98 -21.50
C THR A 131 1.67 14.66 -22.00
N ASP A 132 0.93 15.68 -22.40
CA ASP A 132 -0.35 15.53 -23.07
C ASP A 132 -0.05 15.11 -24.53
N GLU A 133 -0.07 13.83 -24.80
CA GLU A 133 0.31 13.25 -26.09
C GLU A 133 -0.85 13.25 -27.08
N ASN A 134 -2.08 13.19 -26.59
CA ASN A 134 -3.29 13.23 -27.42
C ASN A 134 -3.78 14.67 -27.70
N ASN A 135 -3.17 15.68 -27.06
CA ASN A 135 -3.48 17.11 -27.20
C ASN A 135 -4.94 17.47 -26.82
N ASP A 136 -5.50 16.77 -25.82
CA ASP A 136 -6.84 17.09 -25.30
C ASP A 136 -6.81 18.18 -24.20
N GLY A 137 -5.64 18.66 -23.83
CA GLY A 137 -5.39 19.71 -22.86
C GLY A 137 -5.25 19.19 -21.43
N ARG A 138 -5.13 17.88 -21.23
CA ARG A 138 -4.91 17.22 -19.93
C ARG A 138 -3.96 16.07 -20.10
N ALA A 139 -3.10 15.86 -19.10
CA ALA A 139 -2.33 14.64 -18.99
C ALA A 139 -3.14 13.63 -18.18
N ASP A 140 -3.63 12.57 -18.81
CA ASP A 140 -4.47 11.55 -18.21
C ASP A 140 -3.91 10.12 -18.38
N LEU A 141 -4.72 9.11 -18.06
CA LEU A 141 -4.29 7.72 -18.14
C LEU A 141 -3.99 7.28 -19.58
N ALA A 142 -4.70 7.82 -20.58
CA ALA A 142 -4.46 7.48 -21.98
C ALA A 142 -3.07 7.97 -22.43
N ASP A 143 -2.64 9.15 -21.97
CA ASP A 143 -1.29 9.66 -22.22
C ASP A 143 -0.22 8.79 -21.55
N VAL A 144 -0.47 8.35 -20.33
CA VAL A 144 0.44 7.44 -19.61
C VAL A 144 0.56 6.11 -20.34
N GLU A 145 -0.55 5.53 -20.80
CA GLU A 145 -0.54 4.32 -21.63
C GLU A 145 0.21 4.53 -22.93
N TYR A 146 -0.01 5.67 -23.59
CA TYR A 146 0.71 6.04 -24.81
C TYR A 146 2.22 6.17 -24.56
N LEU A 147 2.61 6.86 -23.48
CA LEU A 147 4.02 7.01 -23.08
C LEU A 147 4.67 5.66 -22.77
N MET A 148 3.97 4.77 -22.10
CA MET A 148 4.46 3.40 -21.84
C MET A 148 4.66 2.62 -23.12
N ARG A 149 3.75 2.75 -24.10
CA ARG A 149 3.84 2.08 -25.40
C ARG A 149 4.96 2.64 -26.28
N ASN A 150 5.25 3.93 -26.20
CA ASN A 150 6.16 4.63 -27.11
C ASN A 150 7.57 4.87 -26.55
N ARG A 151 8.01 4.14 -25.52
CA ARG A 151 9.37 4.15 -24.96
C ARG A 151 9.84 5.48 -24.33
N LYS A 152 9.01 6.49 -24.24
CA LYS A 152 9.40 7.76 -23.58
C LYS A 152 9.63 7.58 -22.07
N ASN A 153 9.05 6.53 -21.49
CA ASN A 153 9.25 6.13 -20.12
C ASN A 153 9.87 4.72 -20.11
N THR A 154 10.89 4.52 -19.30
CA THR A 154 11.71 3.32 -19.36
C THR A 154 11.01 2.14 -18.71
N MET A 155 10.62 1.15 -19.48
CA MET A 155 10.31 -0.19 -18.99
C MET A 155 11.56 -1.05 -19.07
N THR A 156 11.91 -1.73 -17.97
CA THR A 156 13.10 -2.58 -17.91
C THR A 156 12.76 -3.89 -17.18
N LEU A 157 13.21 -5.02 -17.72
CA LEU A 157 13.10 -6.31 -17.01
C LEU A 157 13.95 -6.28 -15.76
N LEU A 158 13.41 -6.85 -14.68
CA LEU A 158 14.21 -7.14 -13.49
C LEU A 158 14.95 -8.48 -13.69
N ASN A 159 16.17 -8.57 -13.16
CA ASN A 159 16.98 -9.78 -13.24
C ASN A 159 16.51 -10.85 -12.22
N GLY A 160 15.90 -10.40 -11.12
CA GLY A 160 15.36 -11.26 -10.06
C GLY A 160 13.90 -11.62 -10.26
N ASP A 161 13.23 -11.97 -9.18
CA ASP A 161 11.80 -12.30 -9.13
C ASP A 161 10.91 -11.09 -8.81
N GLY A 162 11.49 -9.91 -8.61
CA GLY A 162 10.78 -8.69 -8.22
C GLY A 162 10.42 -8.62 -6.73
N ASP A 163 10.90 -9.56 -5.91
CA ASP A 163 10.73 -9.49 -4.45
C ASP A 163 11.35 -8.18 -3.92
N PHE A 164 10.61 -7.48 -3.06
CA PHE A 164 11.05 -6.20 -2.50
C PHE A 164 12.36 -6.30 -1.69
N ARG A 165 12.76 -7.50 -1.28
CA ARG A 165 14.01 -7.80 -0.56
C ARG A 165 15.18 -8.08 -1.51
N SER A 166 14.92 -8.27 -2.79
CA SER A 166 15.99 -8.55 -3.76
C SER A 166 16.97 -7.36 -3.84
N PRO A 167 18.26 -7.61 -4.10
CA PRO A 167 19.25 -6.53 -4.20
C PRO A 167 18.84 -5.43 -5.18
N GLU A 168 18.23 -5.80 -6.30
CA GLU A 168 17.78 -4.86 -7.33
C GLU A 168 16.62 -3.98 -6.84
N CYS A 169 15.60 -4.55 -6.16
CA CYS A 169 14.51 -3.79 -5.57
C CYS A 169 14.98 -2.92 -4.40
N VAL A 170 15.98 -3.37 -3.64
CA VAL A 170 16.61 -2.59 -2.58
C VAL A 170 17.37 -1.38 -3.14
N GLU A 171 18.03 -1.49 -4.30
CA GLU A 171 18.66 -0.32 -4.94
C GLU A 171 17.58 0.71 -5.36
N LEU A 172 16.46 0.26 -5.94
CA LEU A 172 15.34 1.15 -6.23
C LEU A 172 14.76 1.80 -4.98
N LEU A 173 14.69 1.02 -3.88
CA LEU A 173 14.30 1.56 -2.58
C LEU A 173 15.28 2.64 -2.09
N ARG A 174 16.59 2.45 -2.27
CA ARG A 174 17.60 3.46 -1.89
C ARG A 174 17.44 4.76 -2.65
N GLU A 175 17.11 4.70 -3.94
CA GLU A 175 16.88 5.88 -4.77
C GLU A 175 15.57 6.61 -4.43
N ALA A 176 14.56 5.90 -3.94
CA ALA A 176 13.26 6.47 -3.63
C ALA A 176 13.31 7.40 -2.42
N ASP A 177 12.54 8.46 -2.43
CA ASP A 177 12.28 9.33 -1.28
C ASP A 177 11.14 8.80 -0.42
N VAL A 178 10.10 8.26 -1.07
CA VAL A 178 8.89 7.78 -0.41
C VAL A 178 8.33 6.54 -1.09
N VAL A 179 7.87 5.60 -0.27
CA VAL A 179 7.20 4.37 -0.72
C VAL A 179 5.71 4.47 -0.46
N VAL A 180 4.91 4.24 -1.50
CA VAL A 180 3.44 4.25 -1.39
C VAL A 180 2.88 3.02 -2.06
N THR A 181 2.34 2.09 -1.27
CA THR A 181 1.92 0.79 -1.79
C THR A 181 0.98 0.05 -0.81
N ASN A 182 0.43 -1.07 -1.27
CA ASN A 182 -0.25 -2.05 -0.45
C ASN A 182 0.59 -3.33 -0.38
N PRO A 183 1.49 -3.48 0.62
CA PRO A 183 2.32 -4.66 0.72
C PRO A 183 1.50 -5.90 1.10
N PRO A 184 1.96 -7.12 0.78
CA PRO A 184 1.35 -8.34 1.25
C PRO A 184 1.25 -8.36 2.77
N PHE A 185 0.05 -8.59 3.32
CA PHE A 185 -0.17 -8.50 4.78
C PHE A 185 0.63 -9.53 5.57
N SER A 186 0.91 -10.69 4.97
CA SER A 186 1.77 -11.72 5.57
C SER A 186 3.21 -11.26 5.78
N LEU A 187 3.70 -10.38 4.91
CA LEU A 187 5.08 -9.85 4.92
C LEU A 187 5.18 -8.44 5.54
N PHE A 188 4.09 -7.91 6.08
CA PHE A 188 4.01 -6.53 6.56
C PHE A 188 5.11 -6.16 7.58
N ARG A 189 5.45 -7.09 8.49
CA ARG A 189 6.52 -6.86 9.49
C ARG A 189 7.88 -6.67 8.85
N GLU A 190 8.22 -7.58 7.94
CA GLU A 190 9.50 -7.54 7.21
C GLU A 190 9.58 -6.29 6.36
N TYR A 191 8.47 -5.95 5.71
CA TYR A 191 8.37 -4.78 4.84
C TYR A 191 8.62 -3.47 5.60
N ILE A 192 7.92 -3.26 6.72
CA ILE A 192 8.07 -2.03 7.50
C ILE A 192 9.46 -1.93 8.14
N THR A 193 10.04 -3.06 8.56
CA THR A 193 11.42 -3.11 9.08
C THR A 193 12.43 -2.70 8.02
N LEU A 194 12.24 -3.14 6.78
CA LEU A 194 13.09 -2.75 5.65
C LEU A 194 12.98 -1.24 5.37
N LEU A 195 11.76 -0.69 5.35
CA LEU A 195 11.54 0.75 5.13
C LEU A 195 12.23 1.59 6.22
N GLU A 196 12.22 1.13 7.45
CA GLU A 196 12.89 1.80 8.56
C GLU A 196 14.41 1.69 8.46
N GLU A 197 14.95 0.52 8.15
CA GLU A 197 16.38 0.29 7.95
C GLU A 197 16.96 1.27 6.92
N TYR A 198 16.23 1.46 5.80
CA TYR A 198 16.62 2.40 4.76
C TYR A 198 16.14 3.85 4.99
N ARG A 199 15.52 4.12 6.15
CA ARG A 199 15.04 5.45 6.56
C ARG A 199 14.16 6.11 5.51
N LYS A 200 13.24 5.35 4.92
CA LYS A 200 12.35 5.86 3.89
C LYS A 200 11.09 6.45 4.48
N TYR A 201 10.59 7.51 3.82
CA TYR A 201 9.21 7.90 4.04
C TYR A 201 8.29 6.84 3.43
N PHE A 202 7.15 6.63 4.05
CA PHE A 202 6.19 5.68 3.53
C PHE A 202 4.74 6.05 3.89
N ILE A 203 3.83 5.63 3.01
CA ILE A 203 2.37 5.68 3.21
C ILE A 203 1.85 4.34 2.69
N ILE A 204 1.60 3.38 3.58
CA ILE A 204 1.29 2.00 3.21
C ILE A 204 0.03 1.51 3.90
N ILE A 205 -0.66 0.56 3.23
CA ILE A 205 -1.86 -0.08 3.78
C ILE A 205 -1.45 -1.27 4.63
N GLY A 206 -2.13 -1.45 5.76
CA GLY A 206 -1.93 -2.60 6.62
C GLY A 206 -3.12 -2.90 7.50
N ASN A 207 -3.06 -4.02 8.21
CA ASN A 207 -4.05 -4.36 9.21
C ASN A 207 -3.75 -3.61 10.52
N MET A 208 -4.77 -2.99 11.12
CA MET A 208 -4.63 -2.23 12.37
C MET A 208 -4.04 -3.06 13.52
N ASN A 209 -4.25 -4.37 13.52
CA ASN A 209 -3.64 -5.25 14.52
C ASN A 209 -2.11 -5.20 14.51
N ALA A 210 -1.51 -4.73 13.41
CA ALA A 210 -0.06 -4.58 13.32
C ALA A 210 0.51 -3.57 14.33
N VAL A 211 -0.29 -2.66 14.88
CA VAL A 211 0.14 -1.73 15.94
C VAL A 211 0.65 -2.46 17.19
N THR A 212 0.22 -3.72 17.40
CA THR A 212 0.64 -4.55 18.54
C THR A 212 1.89 -5.39 18.26
N TYR A 213 2.42 -5.34 17.04
CA TYR A 213 3.61 -6.12 16.71
C TYR A 213 4.85 -5.56 17.39
N LYS A 214 5.73 -6.44 17.83
CA LYS A 214 6.96 -6.07 18.55
C LYS A 214 7.91 -5.19 17.73
N GLU A 215 7.86 -5.28 16.40
CA GLU A 215 8.63 -4.48 15.47
C GLU A 215 8.02 -3.08 15.26
N ILE A 216 6.70 -2.96 15.41
CA ILE A 216 5.93 -1.75 15.06
C ILE A 216 5.60 -0.91 16.28
N PHE A 217 5.22 -1.55 17.39
CA PHE A 217 4.84 -0.83 18.61
C PHE A 217 5.92 0.14 19.12
N PRO A 218 7.21 -0.22 19.14
CA PRO A 218 8.27 0.73 19.55
C PRO A 218 8.32 1.97 18.65
N MET A 219 8.13 1.80 17.34
CA MET A 219 8.12 2.93 16.40
C MET A 219 6.99 3.91 16.71
N ILE A 220 5.82 3.39 17.10
CA ILE A 220 4.67 4.21 17.51
C ILE A 220 4.98 4.91 18.83
N ALA A 221 5.49 4.17 19.83
CA ALA A 221 5.83 4.70 21.15
C ALA A 221 6.91 5.79 21.08
N GLU A 222 7.87 5.65 20.17
CA GLU A 222 8.94 6.60 19.91
C GLU A 222 8.53 7.72 18.93
N ASN A 223 7.27 7.74 18.53
CA ASN A 223 6.71 8.77 17.65
C ASN A 223 7.40 8.83 16.27
N ARG A 224 7.78 7.65 15.73
CA ARG A 224 8.40 7.48 14.41
C ARG A 224 7.44 6.90 13.36
N LEU A 225 6.26 6.44 13.79
CA LEU A 225 5.22 5.88 12.94
C LEU A 225 3.86 6.18 13.56
N TRP A 226 2.88 6.43 12.71
CA TRP A 226 1.49 6.68 13.10
C TRP A 226 0.50 6.20 12.03
N LEU A 227 -0.79 6.29 12.37
CA LEU A 227 -1.87 5.95 11.44
C LEU A 227 -2.23 7.17 10.58
N GLY A 228 -2.60 6.90 9.33
CA GLY A 228 -3.09 7.91 8.40
C GLY A 228 -4.50 8.42 8.74
N TYR A 229 -5.12 9.08 7.77
CA TYR A 229 -6.45 9.69 7.94
C TYR A 229 -7.59 8.67 7.92
N ASN A 230 -7.48 7.65 7.09
CA ASN A 230 -8.56 6.71 6.82
C ASN A 230 -8.27 5.31 7.37
N SER A 231 -9.30 4.74 8.00
CA SER A 231 -9.26 3.38 8.53
C SER A 231 -10.65 2.75 8.48
N GLY A 232 -10.74 1.45 8.71
CA GLY A 232 -12.01 0.75 8.85
C GLY A 232 -12.14 -0.46 7.94
N HIS A 233 -13.28 -0.57 7.27
CA HIS A 233 -13.60 -1.68 6.38
C HIS A 233 -13.39 -1.25 4.93
N PHE A 234 -12.42 -1.88 4.26
CA PHE A 234 -12.12 -1.62 2.86
C PHE A 234 -12.54 -2.79 1.98
N TRP A 235 -13.07 -2.48 0.80
CA TRP A 235 -13.33 -3.43 -0.25
C TRP A 235 -12.15 -3.47 -1.22
N PHE A 236 -11.61 -4.65 -1.42
CA PHE A 236 -10.51 -4.88 -2.36
C PHE A 236 -10.99 -5.72 -3.54
N LYS A 237 -10.53 -5.40 -4.72
CA LYS A 237 -10.61 -6.29 -5.87
C LYS A 237 -9.69 -7.48 -5.60
N VAL A 238 -10.14 -8.67 -5.91
CA VAL A 238 -9.35 -9.89 -5.75
C VAL A 238 -9.30 -10.67 -7.07
N PRO A 239 -8.24 -11.46 -7.30
CA PRO A 239 -8.10 -12.27 -8.51
C PRO A 239 -9.26 -13.25 -8.70
N ASP A 240 -9.51 -13.68 -9.94
CA ASP A 240 -10.54 -14.66 -10.27
C ASP A 240 -10.31 -16.02 -9.60
N SER A 241 -9.05 -16.37 -9.35
CA SER A 241 -8.66 -17.57 -8.60
C SER A 241 -9.00 -17.52 -7.10
N TYR A 242 -9.41 -16.34 -6.59
CA TYR A 242 -9.72 -16.20 -5.18
C TYR A 242 -10.95 -17.00 -4.79
N GLU A 243 -10.85 -17.75 -3.68
CA GLU A 243 -11.96 -18.57 -3.18
C GLU A 243 -13.15 -17.73 -2.74
N ILE A 244 -14.36 -18.14 -3.16
CA ILE A 244 -15.62 -17.50 -2.74
C ILE A 244 -15.79 -17.71 -1.23
N LYS A 245 -15.94 -16.62 -0.49
CA LYS A 245 -16.24 -16.66 0.95
C LYS A 245 -17.74 -16.43 1.19
N LYS A 246 -18.25 -17.00 2.27
CA LYS A 246 -19.69 -16.86 2.63
C LYS A 246 -20.05 -15.44 3.10
N THR A 247 -19.10 -14.73 3.69
CA THR A 247 -19.29 -13.40 4.26
C THR A 247 -18.22 -12.43 3.73
N ASP A 248 -18.55 -11.14 3.71
CA ASP A 248 -17.63 -10.09 3.28
C ASP A 248 -17.05 -10.33 1.87
N PHE A 249 -17.87 -10.86 0.98
CA PHE A 249 -17.54 -11.19 -0.39
C PHE A 249 -18.70 -10.81 -1.31
N LYS A 250 -18.40 -10.28 -2.46
CA LYS A 250 -19.37 -9.98 -3.51
C LYS A 250 -18.77 -10.19 -4.90
N ILE A 251 -19.61 -10.42 -5.86
CA ILE A 251 -19.31 -10.37 -7.29
C ILE A 251 -20.14 -9.22 -7.85
N ASP A 252 -19.55 -8.31 -8.59
CA ASP A 252 -20.27 -7.22 -9.22
C ASP A 252 -20.93 -7.63 -10.55
N GLU A 253 -21.60 -6.69 -11.20
CA GLU A 253 -22.30 -6.89 -12.48
C GLU A 253 -21.38 -7.26 -13.65
N HIS A 254 -20.08 -6.97 -13.52
CA HIS A 254 -19.04 -7.30 -14.49
C HIS A 254 -18.33 -8.62 -14.19
N GLY A 255 -18.79 -9.37 -13.16
CA GLY A 255 -18.17 -10.62 -12.75
C GLY A 255 -16.93 -10.46 -11.86
N GLN A 256 -16.52 -9.23 -11.55
CA GLN A 256 -15.35 -8.96 -10.70
C GLN A 256 -15.61 -9.35 -9.25
N LYS A 257 -14.70 -10.10 -8.69
CA LYS A 257 -14.72 -10.53 -7.28
C LYS A 257 -14.16 -9.47 -6.35
N TRP A 258 -14.83 -9.27 -5.23
CA TRP A 258 -14.47 -8.30 -4.20
C TRP A 258 -14.45 -8.94 -2.82
N ARG A 259 -13.44 -8.63 -2.05
CA ARG A 259 -13.31 -9.02 -0.64
C ARG A 259 -13.34 -7.79 0.25
N ARG A 260 -14.23 -7.79 1.26
CA ARG A 260 -14.23 -6.78 2.32
C ARG A 260 -13.30 -7.22 3.45
N MET A 261 -12.44 -6.33 3.87
CA MET A 261 -11.56 -6.55 5.00
C MET A 261 -11.79 -5.46 6.04
N GLY A 262 -11.94 -5.89 7.29
CA GLY A 262 -12.03 -5.00 8.44
C GLY A 262 -10.65 -4.68 9.02
N ASN A 263 -10.63 -3.69 9.92
CA ASN A 263 -9.40 -3.28 10.63
C ASN A 263 -8.25 -2.89 9.69
N ILE A 264 -8.56 -2.31 8.55
CA ILE A 264 -7.57 -1.80 7.61
C ILE A 264 -7.31 -0.33 7.92
N CYS A 265 -6.04 0.06 7.89
CA CYS A 265 -5.62 1.43 8.06
C CYS A 265 -4.37 1.73 7.23
N TRP A 266 -4.09 3.00 7.09
CA TRP A 266 -2.84 3.49 6.54
C TRP A 266 -1.82 3.65 7.66
N PHE A 267 -0.58 3.25 7.38
CA PHE A 267 0.59 3.46 8.22
C PHE A 267 1.52 4.43 7.52
N THR A 268 2.02 5.41 8.25
CA THR A 268 2.90 6.42 7.68
C THR A 268 3.86 6.99 8.72
N ASN A 269 4.99 7.49 8.26
CA ASN A 269 5.92 8.33 9.01
C ASN A 269 6.02 9.75 8.42
N VAL A 270 5.15 10.07 7.45
CA VAL A 270 5.01 11.42 6.91
C VAL A 270 4.13 12.24 7.85
N ASP A 271 4.61 13.39 8.29
CA ASP A 271 3.85 14.25 9.21
C ASP A 271 2.54 14.71 8.59
N ILE A 272 1.48 14.71 9.41
CA ILE A 272 0.11 15.04 9.01
C ILE A 272 -0.52 15.99 10.03
N GLU A 273 -1.34 16.92 9.55
CA GLU A 273 -2.02 17.91 10.38
C GLU A 273 -2.85 17.28 11.51
N LYS A 274 -3.52 16.17 11.22
CA LYS A 274 -4.33 15.42 12.19
C LYS A 274 -3.59 15.06 13.49
N ARG A 275 -2.27 14.88 13.44
CA ARG A 275 -1.45 14.57 14.63
C ARG A 275 -1.32 15.76 15.57
N HIS A 276 -1.46 16.96 15.04
CA HIS A 276 -1.27 18.22 15.76
C HIS A 276 -2.60 18.86 16.16
N GLU A 277 -3.73 18.26 15.76
CA GLU A 277 -5.04 18.70 16.19
C GLU A 277 -5.23 18.44 17.68
N ASN A 278 -5.70 19.44 18.39
CA ASN A 278 -6.10 19.28 19.78
C ASN A 278 -7.31 18.35 19.86
N MET A 279 -7.24 17.38 20.77
CA MET A 279 -8.40 16.54 21.03
C MET A 279 -9.57 17.42 21.50
N PRO A 280 -10.73 17.39 20.82
CA PRO A 280 -11.90 18.13 21.30
C PRO A 280 -12.32 17.56 22.65
N LEU A 281 -12.17 18.36 23.69
CA LEU A 281 -12.58 17.98 25.03
C LEU A 281 -14.08 18.29 25.19
N PHE A 282 -14.86 17.27 25.51
CA PHE A 282 -16.28 17.46 25.84
C PHE A 282 -16.46 18.20 27.16
N ARG A 283 -15.53 18.05 28.12
CA ARG A 283 -15.47 18.77 29.39
C ARG A 283 -14.01 19.02 29.75
N ASN A 284 -13.78 20.19 30.32
CA ASN A 284 -12.49 20.51 30.94
C ASN A 284 -12.45 19.97 32.36
N TYR A 285 -11.26 19.67 32.84
CA TYR A 285 -11.05 19.36 34.27
C TYR A 285 -11.44 20.55 35.16
N SER A 286 -12.22 20.27 36.20
CA SER A 286 -12.38 21.16 37.32
C SER A 286 -12.33 20.37 38.62
N PRO A 287 -11.66 20.90 39.66
CA PRO A 287 -11.54 20.18 40.94
C PRO A 287 -12.88 19.87 41.58
N GLU A 288 -13.91 20.69 41.33
CA GLU A 288 -15.25 20.51 41.88
C GLU A 288 -15.99 19.34 41.24
N LEU A 289 -15.78 19.13 39.94
CA LEU A 289 -16.39 18.02 39.18
C LEU A 289 -15.63 16.72 39.30
N TYR A 290 -14.32 16.82 39.49
CA TYR A 290 -13.41 15.68 39.54
C TYR A 290 -12.44 15.79 40.72
N PRO A 291 -12.92 15.61 41.95
CA PRO A 291 -12.07 15.74 43.11
C PRO A 291 -10.98 14.68 43.14
N LYS A 292 -9.82 15.05 43.66
CA LYS A 292 -8.73 14.08 43.88
C LYS A 292 -9.11 13.11 45.00
N TYR A 293 -8.61 11.88 44.92
CA TYR A 293 -8.66 10.97 46.02
C TYR A 293 -7.66 11.39 47.11
N ASP A 294 -8.03 11.20 48.38
CA ASP A 294 -7.16 11.56 49.51
C ASP A 294 -5.94 10.64 49.65
N ASN A 295 -6.03 9.40 49.15
CA ASN A 295 -5.07 8.35 49.40
C ASN A 295 -4.13 8.01 48.26
N TYR A 296 -4.36 8.55 47.04
CA TYR A 296 -3.49 8.32 45.88
C TYR A 296 -3.66 9.43 44.83
N ASP A 297 -2.61 9.59 44.05
CA ASP A 297 -2.58 10.66 43.05
C ASP A 297 -3.43 10.31 41.81
N ALA A 298 -4.75 10.34 42.00
CA ALA A 298 -5.74 10.14 40.93
C ALA A 298 -6.96 11.03 41.18
N ILE A 299 -7.75 11.26 40.15
CA ILE A 299 -9.02 11.99 40.22
C ILE A 299 -10.20 11.01 40.20
N ASN A 300 -11.24 11.33 40.92
CA ASN A 300 -12.49 10.58 40.91
C ASN A 300 -13.29 10.98 39.67
N VAL A 301 -13.57 10.03 38.78
CA VAL A 301 -14.36 10.21 37.57
C VAL A 301 -15.53 9.24 37.64
N ASP A 302 -16.72 9.73 37.96
CA ASP A 302 -17.94 8.93 38.06
C ASP A 302 -18.36 8.28 36.74
N ARG A 303 -18.04 8.92 35.63
CA ARG A 303 -18.22 8.37 34.28
C ARG A 303 -17.01 8.71 33.45
N THR A 304 -16.33 7.71 32.99
CA THR A 304 -15.41 7.87 31.86
C THR A 304 -16.24 8.28 30.65
N CYS A 305 -16.02 9.48 30.11
CA CYS A 305 -16.51 9.86 28.79
C CYS A 305 -15.71 9.13 27.68
N LEU A 306 -15.48 7.85 27.85
CA LEU A 306 -15.27 7.00 26.72
C LEU A 306 -16.62 6.93 26.04
N LEU A 307 -16.73 7.42 24.82
CA LEU A 307 -17.77 7.03 23.89
C LEU A 307 -17.60 5.52 23.63
N TYR A 308 -17.90 4.71 24.65
CA TYR A 308 -18.40 3.40 24.35
C TYR A 308 -19.74 3.67 23.69
N THR A 309 -19.81 3.43 22.42
CA THR A 309 -21.06 3.10 21.78
C THR A 309 -21.50 1.76 22.36
N SER A 310 -21.90 1.78 23.61
CA SER A 310 -22.59 0.65 24.28
C SER A 310 -24.00 0.45 23.72
N ASP A 311 -24.38 1.27 22.78
CA ASP A 311 -25.67 1.19 22.07
C ASP A 311 -25.63 0.20 20.91
N ALA A 312 -24.62 -0.67 20.84
CA ALA A 312 -24.60 -1.82 19.95
C ALA A 312 -25.15 -3.10 20.61
N ALA A 313 -25.88 -2.98 21.72
CA ALA A 313 -26.42 -4.13 22.47
C ALA A 313 -27.92 -3.97 22.80
N ASP A 314 -28.67 -3.25 21.95
CA ASP A 314 -30.15 -3.33 21.91
C ASP A 314 -30.61 -3.81 20.55
#